data_a0fe29ec208e098df72c344e4fff44e2
#
_entry.id   a0fe29ec208e098df72c344e4fff44e2
#
_cell.length_a   1.000
_cell.length_b   1.000
_cell.length_c   1.000
_cell.angle_alpha   90.00
_cell.angle_beta   90.00
_cell.angle_gamma   90.00
#
_symmetry.space_group_name_H-M   'P 1'
#
loop_
_entity.id
_entity.type
_entity.pdbx_description
1 polymer ?
#
loop_
_entity_poly.entity_id
_entity_poly.type
_entity_poly.pdbx_seq_one_letter_code
_entity_poly.pdbx_strand_id
1 'polypeptide(L)'
;MRRTTLIAIAAAVSATLAVSGCDSSDGDGKAPRKQAAPKADGQSINAHPVSDLKQGGSLRFGIDQWITQYNINQVDGQQGDAQDIITAVLPDLFDSDAKGAIHANPNFLVSAKVTSTSPQVVEYQLNPKAKWSDGKPLSWKDFQAQWKALNGSDEAFEAVDTSGYEQISKVEQGSGAHGVKITFSSPYADWQRLFDPLYPASYIDTPEKFNKGWSQKALVTASSFKVGRYDRTAQTITLVPDPKWWGDKPKLDSVVYRVIDSAAETEAYLNKEIDQAPALLPEDYKRLVKAPDTDIRRGARWDEVHITLNGGRGPLKDVEVRHAVSAAINRDGVNESFSKDLSFELKPLNNHFFMPNQEGYQDNSSEFDKYDPEKAKKLLDAAGWKDQGEGKPRTKGGKQLTLDYTLSAGSTSSATDQAELVQQMLGAVGIKVSIKQVPANDYFNKFVNTGNFDIVSFRNVDAVYQTMLTPVFISPKGKNLFQNFGSVGSPKIDELLTKAAGTTDHAEAVKLYNEADVEIWKLGHSIELYQRPQINAVRKGLANFGASGLGDTDYAKVGWLK
;
A
#
# COMPACT_ATOMS: atom_id res chain seq x y z
N MET A 1 18.42 2.01 -60.08
CA MET A 1 17.62 1.96 -61.33
C MET A 1 16.21 1.50 -61.03
N ARG A 2 15.24 2.27 -61.50
CA ARG A 2 13.76 2.09 -61.54
C ARG A 2 13.05 2.02 -60.19
N ARG A 3 12.37 3.05 -59.69
CA ARG A 3 11.18 3.85 -60.12
C ARG A 3 10.02 2.94 -60.56
N THR A 4 8.91 2.93 -59.89
CA THR A 4 7.65 3.72 -60.01
C THR A 4 6.55 2.88 -59.32
N THR A 5 5.41 3.23 -58.81
CA THR A 5 4.56 4.44 -58.86
C THR A 5 3.45 4.28 -57.83
N LEU A 6 2.96 5.40 -57.28
CA LEU A 6 1.73 5.60 -56.53
C LEU A 6 0.48 5.18 -57.31
N ILE A 7 -0.59 4.73 -56.63
CA ILE A 7 -1.99 5.11 -56.93
C ILE A 7 -2.80 5.14 -55.63
N ALA A 8 -3.38 6.29 -55.36
CA ALA A 8 -4.42 6.51 -54.39
C ALA A 8 -5.80 6.36 -55.08
N ILE A 9 -6.77 5.75 -54.40
CA ILE A 9 -8.18 5.92 -54.76
C ILE A 9 -8.99 6.02 -53.45
N ALA A 10 -9.59 7.19 -53.27
CA ALA A 10 -10.65 7.43 -52.31
C ALA A 10 -11.99 7.15 -53.00
N ALA A 11 -12.92 6.55 -52.30
CA ALA A 11 -14.34 6.68 -52.64
C ALA A 11 -15.20 6.43 -51.40
N ALA A 12 -15.88 7.45 -50.94
CA ALA A 12 -16.99 7.42 -50.02
C ALA A 12 -18.26 6.94 -50.71
N VAL A 13 -19.07 6.11 -50.06
CA VAL A 13 -20.52 6.04 -50.33
C VAL A 13 -21.25 5.75 -49.02
N SER A 14 -22.08 6.69 -48.63
CA SER A 14 -23.15 6.58 -47.64
C SER A 14 -24.36 5.93 -48.28
N ALA A 15 -25.04 5.04 -47.59
CA ALA A 15 -26.48 4.76 -47.80
C ALA A 15 -27.12 4.10 -46.58
N THR A 16 -28.02 4.81 -45.98
CA THR A 16 -29.09 4.37 -45.08
C THR A 16 -30.09 3.47 -45.82
N LEU A 17 -30.62 2.45 -45.15
CA LEU A 17 -32.02 2.06 -45.26
C LEU A 17 -32.42 1.08 -44.15
N ALA A 18 -33.51 1.42 -43.47
CA ALA A 18 -34.23 0.57 -42.54
C ALA A 18 -35.18 -0.37 -43.34
N VAL A 19 -35.57 -1.48 -42.73
CA VAL A 19 -36.94 -1.95 -42.54
C VAL A 19 -37.00 -3.47 -42.27
N SER A 20 -37.50 -3.81 -41.11
CA SER A 20 -38.44 -4.85 -40.67
C SER A 20 -38.55 -6.20 -41.41
N GLY A 21 -38.62 -7.25 -40.61
CA GLY A 21 -39.44 -8.41 -40.93
C GLY A 21 -38.99 -9.75 -40.35
N CYS A 22 -39.57 -10.12 -39.25
CA CYS A 22 -40.03 -11.46 -38.79
C CYS A 22 -39.33 -12.77 -39.21
N ASP A 23 -38.92 -13.44 -38.20
CA ASP A 23 -39.31 -14.79 -37.72
C ASP A 23 -38.50 -16.01 -38.15
N SER A 24 -38.23 -16.75 -37.11
CA SER A 24 -38.05 -18.19 -36.90
C SER A 24 -36.67 -18.82 -37.00
N SER A 25 -36.38 -19.40 -35.86
CA SER A 25 -35.71 -20.69 -35.56
C SER A 25 -34.20 -20.71 -35.25
N ASP A 26 -33.98 -21.00 -33.97
CA ASP A 26 -33.00 -21.90 -33.38
C ASP A 26 -31.53 -21.87 -33.84
N GLY A 27 -30.73 -21.29 -32.96
CA GLY A 27 -29.31 -21.47 -32.94
C GLY A 27 -28.72 -20.83 -31.67
N ASP A 28 -28.59 -21.62 -30.60
CA ASP A 28 -28.00 -21.24 -29.32
C ASP A 28 -26.51 -20.84 -29.48
N GLY A 29 -26.30 -19.60 -29.84
CA GLY A 29 -25.02 -18.91 -29.78
C GLY A 29 -25.10 -17.78 -28.78
N LYS A 30 -25.11 -18.07 -27.48
CA LYS A 30 -24.95 -17.04 -26.45
C LYS A 30 -23.57 -16.38 -26.62
N ALA A 31 -23.56 -15.18 -27.19
CA ALA A 31 -22.42 -14.29 -27.06
C ALA A 31 -22.04 -14.20 -25.58
N PRO A 32 -20.74 -14.26 -25.24
CA PRO A 32 -20.32 -14.14 -23.85
C PRO A 32 -20.84 -12.78 -23.33
N ARG A 33 -21.72 -12.83 -22.33
CA ARG A 33 -22.10 -11.64 -21.57
C ARG A 33 -20.78 -11.01 -21.12
N LYS A 34 -20.50 -9.78 -21.55
CA LYS A 34 -19.50 -8.94 -20.90
C LYS A 34 -19.89 -8.90 -19.42
N GLN A 35 -19.21 -9.69 -18.60
CA GLN A 35 -19.27 -9.51 -17.16
C GLN A 35 -18.85 -8.07 -16.90
N ALA A 36 -19.69 -7.30 -16.21
CA ALA A 36 -19.31 -6.00 -15.73
C ALA A 36 -17.99 -6.17 -14.96
N ALA A 37 -17.00 -5.33 -15.26
CA ALA A 37 -15.73 -5.35 -14.54
C ALA A 37 -16.06 -5.27 -13.04
N PRO A 38 -15.53 -6.18 -12.21
CA PRO A 38 -15.80 -6.12 -10.78
C PRO A 38 -15.24 -4.81 -10.25
N LYS A 39 -16.03 -4.07 -9.49
CA LYS A 39 -15.54 -2.91 -8.78
C LYS A 39 -14.42 -3.33 -7.82
N ALA A 40 -13.36 -2.52 -7.73
CA ALA A 40 -12.20 -2.78 -6.87
C ALA A 40 -12.51 -2.59 -5.37
N ASP A 41 -13.69 -2.15 -5.07
CA ASP A 41 -14.13 -1.80 -3.75
C ASP A 41 -14.41 -3.06 -2.93
N GLY A 42 -13.42 -3.50 -2.16
CA GLY A 42 -13.62 -4.53 -1.16
C GLY A 42 -12.64 -5.70 -1.21
N GLN A 43 -13.12 -6.80 -0.70
CA GLN A 43 -12.39 -8.03 -0.44
C GLN A 43 -12.90 -9.15 -1.36
N SER A 44 -12.00 -9.97 -1.89
CA SER A 44 -12.33 -11.19 -2.65
C SER A 44 -11.48 -12.35 -2.15
N ILE A 45 -11.96 -13.03 -1.10
CA ILE A 45 -11.24 -14.12 -0.42
C ILE A 45 -11.97 -15.47 -0.54
N ASN A 46 -13.07 -15.56 -1.28
CA ASN A 46 -13.93 -16.74 -1.28
C ASN A 46 -14.36 -17.13 0.15
N ALA A 47 -15.08 -16.22 0.81
CA ALA A 47 -15.44 -16.34 2.22
C ALA A 47 -16.36 -17.53 2.50
N HIS A 48 -15.96 -18.43 3.39
CA HIS A 48 -16.71 -19.59 3.83
C HIS A 48 -16.57 -19.80 5.35
N PRO A 49 -17.60 -20.35 6.01
CA PRO A 49 -17.45 -20.86 7.36
C PRO A 49 -16.36 -21.93 7.45
N VAL A 50 -15.60 -21.95 8.54
CA VAL A 50 -14.53 -22.93 8.77
C VAL A 50 -15.06 -24.38 8.74
N SER A 51 -16.35 -24.60 9.05
CA SER A 51 -17.03 -25.88 8.94
C SER A 51 -17.06 -26.47 7.53
N ASP A 52 -17.01 -25.63 6.51
CA ASP A 52 -17.07 -26.05 5.09
C ASP A 52 -15.70 -26.51 4.57
N LEU A 53 -14.65 -26.25 5.35
CA LEU A 53 -13.28 -26.57 4.99
C LEU A 53 -12.95 -28.01 5.35
N LYS A 54 -12.25 -28.71 4.45
CA LYS A 54 -11.67 -30.01 4.76
C LYS A 54 -10.47 -29.86 5.70
N GLN A 55 -10.21 -30.89 6.48
CA GLN A 55 -8.95 -30.97 7.25
C GLN A 55 -7.83 -31.39 6.30
N GLY A 56 -6.69 -30.70 6.40
CA GLY A 56 -5.50 -31.03 5.63
C GLY A 56 -5.29 -30.16 4.38
N GLY A 57 -4.19 -30.42 3.71
CA GLY A 57 -3.71 -29.68 2.55
C GLY A 57 -2.72 -28.58 2.93
N SER A 58 -2.01 -28.09 1.92
CA SER A 58 -1.02 -27.03 2.07
C SER A 58 -1.45 -25.79 1.30
N LEU A 59 -1.04 -24.63 1.76
CA LEU A 59 -1.05 -23.37 1.02
C LEU A 59 0.40 -23.03 0.67
N ARG A 60 0.68 -22.75 -0.62
CA ARG A 60 2.02 -22.53 -1.14
C ARG A 60 2.06 -21.22 -1.92
N PHE A 61 3.05 -20.36 -1.64
CA PHE A 61 3.28 -19.15 -2.43
C PHE A 61 4.75 -18.78 -2.54
N GLY A 62 5.05 -17.90 -3.50
CA GLY A 62 6.37 -17.35 -3.73
C GLY A 62 6.75 -16.29 -2.71
N ILE A 63 8.04 -16.19 -2.44
CA ILE A 63 8.70 -15.04 -1.83
C ILE A 63 9.91 -14.70 -2.69
N ASP A 64 10.26 -13.41 -2.78
CA ASP A 64 11.29 -12.97 -3.70
C ASP A 64 12.70 -13.39 -3.27
N GLN A 65 12.93 -13.52 -1.95
CA GLN A 65 14.26 -13.81 -1.42
C GLN A 65 14.21 -14.61 -0.12
N TRP A 66 15.35 -15.23 0.20
CA TRP A 66 15.52 -15.88 1.50
C TRP A 66 15.56 -14.86 2.63
N ILE A 67 14.75 -15.08 3.67
CA ILE A 67 14.69 -14.18 4.82
C ILE A 67 15.94 -14.35 5.69
N THR A 68 16.61 -13.25 5.95
CA THR A 68 17.82 -13.20 6.76
C THR A 68 17.62 -12.60 8.14
N GLN A 69 16.55 -11.79 8.32
CA GLN A 69 16.20 -11.16 9.60
C GLN A 69 14.69 -11.31 9.84
N TYR A 70 14.33 -11.86 10.99
CA TYR A 70 12.94 -12.08 11.42
C TYR A 70 12.48 -11.08 12.50
N ASN A 71 13.34 -10.17 12.95
CA ASN A 71 12.91 -9.01 13.71
C ASN A 71 12.62 -7.87 12.75
N ILE A 72 11.34 -7.68 12.42
CA ILE A 72 10.92 -6.64 11.48
C ILE A 72 11.03 -5.21 12.06
N ASN A 73 11.27 -5.07 13.35
CA ASN A 73 11.54 -3.79 14.00
C ASN A 73 13.03 -3.38 13.91
N GLN A 74 13.91 -4.27 13.40
CA GLN A 74 15.32 -4.02 13.19
C GLN A 74 15.56 -3.59 11.74
N VAL A 75 16.54 -2.71 11.48
CA VAL A 75 16.77 -2.08 10.16
C VAL A 75 16.91 -3.08 9.00
N ASP A 76 17.53 -4.25 9.21
CA ASP A 76 17.69 -5.29 8.19
C ASP A 76 16.43 -6.16 8.02
N GLY A 77 15.44 -6.01 8.90
CA GLY A 77 14.19 -6.77 8.90
C GLY A 77 13.08 -6.18 8.03
N GLN A 78 13.33 -5.04 7.38
CA GLN A 78 12.36 -4.35 6.51
C GLN A 78 12.21 -5.02 5.15
N GLN A 79 11.85 -6.30 5.16
CA GLN A 79 11.58 -7.10 3.98
C GLN A 79 10.09 -7.49 3.98
N GLY A 80 9.36 -7.21 2.90
CA GLY A 80 7.94 -7.54 2.80
C GLY A 80 7.65 -9.02 3.06
N ASP A 81 8.48 -9.90 2.50
CA ASP A 81 8.35 -11.35 2.71
C ASP A 81 8.58 -11.77 4.18
N ALA A 82 9.44 -11.07 4.92
CA ALA A 82 9.64 -11.30 6.35
C ALA A 82 8.38 -10.91 7.14
N GLN A 83 7.74 -9.81 6.77
CA GLN A 83 6.47 -9.35 7.33
C GLN A 83 5.40 -10.43 7.21
N ASP A 84 5.21 -11.02 6.02
CA ASP A 84 4.19 -12.05 5.75
C ASP A 84 4.39 -13.31 6.63
N ILE A 85 5.66 -13.69 6.89
CA ILE A 85 5.95 -14.82 7.77
C ILE A 85 5.76 -14.46 9.23
N ILE A 86 6.19 -13.29 9.66
CA ILE A 86 6.14 -12.86 11.05
C ILE A 86 4.71 -12.64 11.51
N THR A 87 3.85 -12.03 10.73
CA THR A 87 2.43 -11.87 11.05
C THR A 87 1.69 -13.20 11.15
N ALA A 88 2.12 -14.23 10.43
CA ALA A 88 1.56 -15.58 10.55
C ALA A 88 1.98 -16.32 11.85
N VAL A 89 3.06 -15.90 12.54
CA VAL A 89 3.64 -16.64 13.65
C VAL A 89 3.81 -15.88 14.96
N LEU A 90 3.73 -14.55 14.96
CA LEU A 90 3.76 -13.70 16.15
C LEU A 90 2.37 -13.16 16.51
N PRO A 91 2.19 -12.64 17.73
CA PRO A 91 0.96 -11.98 18.12
C PRO A 91 0.68 -10.70 17.32
N ASP A 92 -0.42 -10.68 16.60
CA ASP A 92 -1.07 -9.48 16.10
C ASP A 92 -2.15 -9.09 17.10
N LEU A 93 -1.94 -7.97 17.82
CA LEU A 93 -2.83 -7.56 18.91
C LEU A 93 -4.12 -6.94 18.37
N PHE A 94 -4.07 -6.40 17.17
CA PHE A 94 -5.19 -5.77 16.51
C PHE A 94 -5.24 -6.22 15.04
N ASP A 95 -6.44 -6.59 14.59
CA ASP A 95 -6.70 -6.97 13.21
C ASP A 95 -7.47 -5.84 12.51
N SER A 96 -7.24 -5.63 11.22
CA SER A 96 -8.06 -4.77 10.37
C SER A 96 -9.09 -5.57 9.60
N ASP A 97 -10.27 -5.01 9.43
CA ASP A 97 -11.30 -5.59 8.56
C ASP A 97 -11.20 -5.07 7.12
N ALA A 98 -12.03 -5.59 6.21
CA ALA A 98 -12.02 -5.21 4.80
C ALA A 98 -12.28 -3.71 4.52
N LYS A 99 -12.73 -2.96 5.51
CA LYS A 99 -12.93 -1.50 5.48
C LYS A 99 -11.84 -0.74 6.24
N GLY A 100 -10.83 -1.44 6.73
CA GLY A 100 -9.75 -0.85 7.51
C GLY A 100 -10.14 -0.46 8.94
N ALA A 101 -11.26 -0.94 9.46
CA ALA A 101 -11.60 -0.75 10.86
C ALA A 101 -10.77 -1.68 11.75
N ILE A 102 -10.22 -1.13 12.85
CA ILE A 102 -9.32 -1.82 13.75
C ILE A 102 -10.10 -2.50 14.87
N HIS A 103 -9.82 -3.78 15.08
CA HIS A 103 -10.45 -4.62 16.10
C HIS A 103 -9.39 -5.27 16.99
N ALA A 104 -9.63 -5.29 18.30
CA ALA A 104 -8.78 -6.05 19.20
C ALA A 104 -8.89 -7.55 18.89
N ASN A 105 -7.75 -8.23 18.71
CA ASN A 105 -7.71 -9.67 18.43
C ASN A 105 -8.03 -10.45 19.70
N PRO A 106 -9.19 -11.17 19.78
CA PRO A 106 -9.63 -11.84 20.99
C PRO A 106 -8.75 -13.03 21.40
N ASN A 107 -7.90 -13.51 20.50
CA ASN A 107 -6.91 -14.52 20.85
C ASN A 107 -5.86 -13.98 21.82
N PHE A 108 -5.53 -12.70 21.75
CA PHE A 108 -4.49 -12.07 22.56
C PHE A 108 -5.03 -11.08 23.58
N LEU A 109 -6.13 -10.40 23.28
CA LEU A 109 -6.69 -9.34 24.09
C LEU A 109 -8.12 -9.67 24.56
N VAL A 110 -8.38 -9.47 25.84
CA VAL A 110 -9.74 -9.38 26.40
C VAL A 110 -10.26 -7.96 26.21
N SER A 111 -9.38 -6.98 26.39
CA SER A 111 -9.68 -5.55 26.13
C SER A 111 -8.41 -4.74 25.97
N ALA A 112 -8.52 -3.64 25.22
CA ALA A 112 -7.51 -2.58 25.15
C ALA A 112 -8.25 -1.25 25.00
N LYS A 113 -7.93 -0.25 25.85
CA LYS A 113 -8.63 1.03 25.84
C LYS A 113 -7.81 2.17 26.45
N VAL A 114 -8.07 3.37 25.97
CA VAL A 114 -7.62 4.60 26.63
C VAL A 114 -8.45 4.81 27.90
N THR A 115 -7.79 4.87 29.05
CA THR A 115 -8.44 5.08 30.37
C THR A 115 -8.26 6.49 30.91
N SER A 116 -7.32 7.25 30.32
CA SER A 116 -7.09 8.68 30.58
C SER A 116 -6.51 9.32 29.33
N THR A 117 -6.84 10.58 29.07
CA THR A 117 -6.29 11.36 27.94
C THR A 117 -5.27 12.40 28.37
N SER A 118 -5.12 12.70 29.69
CA SER A 118 -4.16 13.69 30.22
C SER A 118 -3.65 13.27 31.61
N PRO A 119 -2.47 12.63 31.71
CA PRO A 119 -1.72 12.03 30.58
C PRO A 119 -2.52 10.91 29.91
N GLN A 120 -2.21 10.64 28.63
CA GLN A 120 -2.81 9.48 27.98
C GLN A 120 -2.32 8.20 28.67
N VAL A 121 -3.29 7.37 29.04
CA VAL A 121 -3.05 6.05 29.63
C VAL A 121 -3.83 5.02 28.83
N VAL A 122 -3.14 4.00 28.36
CA VAL A 122 -3.75 2.84 27.69
C VAL A 122 -3.61 1.63 28.59
N GLU A 123 -4.71 0.93 28.82
CA GLU A 123 -4.72 -0.31 29.57
C GLU A 123 -5.13 -1.48 28.68
N TYR A 124 -4.30 -2.53 28.67
CA TYR A 124 -4.56 -3.81 28.00
C TYR A 124 -4.89 -4.86 29.07
N GLN A 125 -5.84 -5.70 28.77
CA GLN A 125 -6.09 -6.94 29.47
C GLN A 125 -5.80 -8.11 28.53
N LEU A 126 -4.68 -8.79 28.75
CA LEU A 126 -4.26 -9.92 27.93
C LEU A 126 -5.16 -11.13 28.14
N ASN A 127 -5.32 -11.96 27.12
CA ASN A 127 -6.01 -13.23 27.23
C ASN A 127 -5.16 -14.18 28.11
N PRO A 128 -5.72 -14.70 29.23
CA PRO A 128 -4.96 -15.57 30.14
C PRO A 128 -4.47 -16.88 29.49
N LYS A 129 -5.03 -17.27 28.36
CA LYS A 129 -4.59 -18.43 27.59
C LYS A 129 -3.38 -18.15 26.71
N ALA A 130 -3.11 -16.86 26.39
CA ALA A 130 -2.06 -16.47 25.46
C ALA A 130 -0.66 -16.80 26.02
N LYS A 131 0.08 -17.60 25.24
CA LYS A 131 1.41 -18.11 25.62
C LYS A 131 2.34 -18.16 24.44
N TRP A 132 3.58 -17.88 24.68
CA TRP A 132 4.66 -18.14 23.74
C TRP A 132 4.85 -19.65 23.52
N SER A 133 5.42 -20.05 22.39
CA SER A 133 5.67 -21.46 22.06
C SER A 133 6.63 -22.17 23.04
N ASP A 134 7.44 -21.39 23.80
CA ASP A 134 8.25 -21.91 24.92
C ASP A 134 7.42 -22.16 26.19
N GLY A 135 6.13 -21.82 26.20
CA GLY A 135 5.18 -22.07 27.29
C GLY A 135 5.03 -20.92 28.28
N LYS A 136 5.82 -19.85 28.16
CA LYS A 136 5.65 -18.65 29.01
C LYS A 136 4.41 -17.88 28.63
N PRO A 137 3.67 -17.27 29.59
CA PRO A 137 2.54 -16.42 29.29
C PRO A 137 3.02 -15.11 28.63
N LEU A 138 2.21 -14.55 27.72
CA LEU A 138 2.35 -13.16 27.32
C LEU A 138 2.13 -12.26 28.55
N SER A 139 2.92 -11.21 28.70
CA SER A 139 2.90 -10.36 29.89
C SER A 139 3.33 -8.92 29.59
N TRP A 140 3.08 -8.03 30.54
CA TRP A 140 3.55 -6.64 30.47
C TRP A 140 5.07 -6.50 30.26
N LYS A 141 5.86 -7.52 30.59
CA LYS A 141 7.31 -7.51 30.37
C LYS A 141 7.69 -7.55 28.91
N ASP A 142 6.87 -8.18 28.06
CA ASP A 142 7.07 -8.22 26.61
C ASP A 142 6.89 -6.81 26.03
N PHE A 143 5.84 -6.11 26.45
CA PHE A 143 5.60 -4.70 26.10
C PHE A 143 6.72 -3.79 26.59
N GLN A 144 7.18 -4.00 27.83
CA GLN A 144 8.27 -3.16 28.39
C GLN A 144 9.60 -3.36 27.64
N ALA A 145 9.92 -4.60 27.28
CA ALA A 145 11.15 -4.90 26.54
C ALA A 145 11.09 -4.29 25.12
N GLN A 146 9.96 -4.44 24.43
CA GLN A 146 9.79 -3.87 23.10
C GLN A 146 9.82 -2.33 23.13
N TRP A 147 9.14 -1.71 24.09
CA TRP A 147 9.23 -0.27 24.29
C TRP A 147 10.69 0.20 24.51
N LYS A 148 11.45 -0.47 25.38
CA LYS A 148 12.86 -0.11 25.64
C LYS A 148 13.73 -0.24 24.40
N ALA A 149 13.48 -1.23 23.56
CA ALA A 149 14.21 -1.44 22.32
C ALA A 149 13.86 -0.41 21.24
N LEU A 150 12.62 0.12 21.25
CA LEU A 150 12.11 0.97 20.17
C LEU A 150 11.93 2.45 20.55
N ASN A 151 12.16 2.86 21.80
CA ASN A 151 11.92 4.24 22.23
C ASN A 151 13.02 5.24 21.86
N GLY A 152 14.07 4.81 21.15
CA GLY A 152 15.16 5.67 20.69
C GLY A 152 16.13 6.14 21.79
N SER A 153 15.98 5.69 23.05
CA SER A 153 16.86 6.12 24.16
C SER A 153 18.23 5.44 24.16
N ASP A 154 18.37 4.32 23.45
CA ASP A 154 19.62 3.57 23.30
C ASP A 154 19.83 3.22 21.82
N GLU A 155 20.74 3.95 21.17
CA GLU A 155 21.09 3.78 19.75
C GLU A 155 21.75 2.43 19.44
N ALA A 156 22.16 1.66 20.46
CA ALA A 156 22.68 0.31 20.26
C ALA A 156 21.61 -0.68 19.77
N PHE A 157 20.32 -0.39 19.99
CA PHE A 157 19.22 -1.03 19.30
C PHE A 157 19.08 -0.40 17.91
N GLU A 158 19.35 -1.16 16.88
CA GLU A 158 19.23 -0.73 15.48
C GLU A 158 17.75 -0.75 15.05
N ALA A 159 16.93 0.05 15.75
CA ALA A 159 15.50 0.16 15.52
C ALA A 159 15.21 0.92 14.23
N VAL A 160 14.30 0.41 13.41
CA VAL A 160 13.92 1.03 12.13
C VAL A 160 13.01 2.24 12.32
N ASP A 161 12.15 2.22 13.35
CA ASP A 161 11.18 3.28 13.66
C ASP A 161 10.99 3.39 15.18
N THR A 162 11.01 4.62 15.67
CA THR A 162 10.78 4.94 17.10
C THR A 162 9.44 5.65 17.33
N SER A 163 8.72 5.96 16.24
CA SER A 163 7.48 6.76 16.29
C SER A 163 6.42 6.11 17.19
N GLY A 164 5.87 6.89 18.09
CA GLY A 164 4.91 6.44 19.10
C GLY A 164 5.55 5.83 20.33
N TYR A 165 6.65 5.08 20.20
CA TYR A 165 7.39 4.52 21.35
C TYR A 165 8.14 5.60 22.13
N GLU A 166 8.67 6.62 21.47
CA GLU A 166 9.35 7.77 22.09
C GLU A 166 8.38 8.62 22.93
N GLN A 167 7.09 8.58 22.64
CA GLN A 167 6.03 9.27 23.42
C GLN A 167 5.61 8.47 24.66
N ILE A 168 6.02 7.22 24.82
CA ILE A 168 5.72 6.43 26.02
C ILE A 168 6.69 6.85 27.15
N SER A 169 6.14 7.22 28.30
CA SER A 169 6.94 7.52 29.51
C SER A 169 7.09 6.31 30.43
N LYS A 170 6.14 5.35 30.40
CA LYS A 170 6.15 4.19 31.29
C LYS A 170 5.35 3.04 30.73
N VAL A 171 5.91 1.83 30.88
CA VAL A 171 5.22 0.54 30.70
C VAL A 171 5.36 -0.25 31.97
N GLU A 172 4.24 -0.64 32.59
CA GLU A 172 4.18 -1.34 33.88
C GLU A 172 3.06 -2.37 33.91
N GLN A 173 3.06 -3.20 34.94
CA GLN A 173 1.95 -4.11 35.18
C GLN A 173 0.68 -3.31 35.45
N GLY A 174 -0.38 -3.61 34.71
CA GLY A 174 -1.73 -3.09 34.95
C GLY A 174 -2.52 -3.91 35.97
N SER A 175 -3.84 -3.81 35.89
CA SER A 175 -4.74 -4.50 36.82
C SER A 175 -4.68 -6.02 36.66
N GLY A 176 -4.42 -6.74 37.74
CA GLY A 176 -4.34 -8.21 37.79
C GLY A 176 -3.09 -8.79 37.11
N ALA A 177 -3.06 -10.11 37.00
CA ALA A 177 -1.88 -10.84 36.49
C ALA A 177 -1.62 -10.64 34.99
N HIS A 178 -2.66 -10.30 34.23
CA HIS A 178 -2.62 -10.16 32.78
C HIS A 178 -2.81 -8.72 32.30
N GLY A 179 -2.78 -7.75 33.23
CA GLY A 179 -2.91 -6.33 32.91
C GLY A 179 -1.59 -5.71 32.44
N VAL A 180 -1.65 -4.86 31.42
CA VAL A 180 -0.56 -3.99 30.99
C VAL A 180 -1.05 -2.55 31.06
N LYS A 181 -0.23 -1.65 31.59
CA LYS A 181 -0.53 -0.22 31.65
C LYS A 181 0.60 0.56 30.98
N ILE A 182 0.20 1.40 30.03
CA ILE A 182 1.11 2.24 29.27
C ILE A 182 0.72 3.69 29.49
N THR A 183 1.68 4.51 29.95
CA THR A 183 1.50 5.95 30.14
C THR A 183 2.34 6.70 29.13
N PHE A 184 1.74 7.66 28.45
CA PHE A 184 2.41 8.49 27.44
C PHE A 184 2.81 9.83 28.06
N SER A 185 3.94 10.37 27.62
CA SER A 185 4.41 11.73 27.94
C SER A 185 3.73 12.79 27.08
N SER A 186 3.34 12.42 25.86
CA SER A 186 2.53 13.22 24.95
C SER A 186 1.51 12.31 24.25
N PRO A 187 0.31 12.83 23.90
CA PRO A 187 -0.70 12.02 23.25
C PRO A 187 -0.26 11.42 21.93
N TYR A 188 -0.66 10.18 21.67
CA TYR A 188 -0.45 9.47 20.43
C TYR A 188 -1.75 8.76 19.99
N ALA A 189 -2.34 9.21 18.88
CA ALA A 189 -3.65 8.76 18.43
C ALA A 189 -3.65 7.27 18.07
N ASP A 190 -2.65 6.84 17.29
CA ASP A 190 -2.56 5.50 16.74
C ASP A 190 -1.82 4.52 17.68
N TRP A 191 -2.14 4.57 18.97
CA TRP A 191 -1.54 3.73 20.01
C TRP A 191 -1.72 2.22 19.74
N GLN A 192 -2.76 1.82 18.98
CA GLN A 192 -3.01 0.42 18.60
C GLN A 192 -1.95 -0.14 17.64
N ARG A 193 -1.26 0.73 16.89
CA ARG A 193 -0.14 0.37 16.03
C ARG A 193 1.07 -0.16 16.82
N LEU A 194 1.21 0.26 18.08
CA LEU A 194 2.36 -0.08 18.90
C LEU A 194 2.23 -1.52 19.41
N PHE A 195 3.37 -2.23 19.48
CA PHE A 195 3.44 -3.63 19.90
C PHE A 195 2.79 -4.62 18.94
N ASP A 196 2.66 -4.26 17.68
CA ASP A 196 2.05 -5.06 16.63
C ASP A 196 3.03 -5.24 15.45
N PRO A 197 3.63 -6.44 15.30
CA PRO A 197 3.56 -7.62 16.18
C PRO A 197 4.34 -7.46 17.49
N LEU A 198 3.87 -8.17 18.52
CA LEU A 198 4.56 -8.23 19.82
C LEU A 198 5.66 -9.28 19.79
N TYR A 199 6.85 -8.91 20.32
CA TYR A 199 8.01 -9.80 20.47
C TYR A 199 8.23 -10.21 21.92
N PRO A 200 8.74 -11.44 22.18
CA PRO A 200 8.96 -11.94 23.54
C PRO A 200 10.16 -11.27 24.21
N ALA A 201 9.96 -10.76 25.43
CA ALA A 201 10.96 -9.99 26.19
C ALA A 201 12.35 -10.66 26.23
N SER A 202 12.40 -11.95 26.56
CA SER A 202 13.67 -12.68 26.74
C SER A 202 14.52 -12.80 25.46
N TYR A 203 13.98 -12.40 24.32
CA TYR A 203 14.63 -12.50 23.02
C TYR A 203 14.87 -11.14 22.33
N ILE A 204 14.51 -10.02 23.00
CA ILE A 204 14.73 -8.66 22.49
C ILE A 204 15.22 -7.68 23.58
N ASP A 205 15.46 -8.13 24.81
CA ASP A 205 15.77 -7.29 25.98
C ASP A 205 17.20 -6.69 25.99
N THR A 206 18.03 -7.06 25.02
CA THR A 206 19.37 -6.51 24.83
C THR A 206 19.63 -6.20 23.35
N PRO A 207 20.50 -5.21 23.02
CA PRO A 207 20.85 -4.90 21.64
C PRO A 207 21.33 -6.12 20.84
N GLU A 208 22.15 -6.99 21.43
CA GLU A 208 22.62 -8.21 20.77
C GLU A 208 21.47 -9.14 20.36
N LYS A 209 20.50 -9.36 21.27
CA LYS A 209 19.33 -10.22 20.97
C LYS A 209 18.40 -9.55 19.96
N PHE A 210 18.17 -8.25 20.09
CA PHE A 210 17.32 -7.50 19.18
C PHE A 210 17.90 -7.46 17.77
N ASN A 211 19.19 -7.12 17.63
CA ASN A 211 19.83 -6.92 16.33
C ASN A 211 20.16 -8.25 15.64
N LYS A 212 20.60 -9.29 16.40
CA LYS A 212 21.14 -10.53 15.82
C LYS A 212 20.42 -11.80 16.22
N GLY A 213 19.67 -11.76 17.32
CA GLY A 213 19.01 -12.97 17.85
C GLY A 213 18.00 -13.58 16.87
N TRP A 214 17.35 -12.75 16.07
CA TRP A 214 16.34 -13.15 15.09
C TRP A 214 16.90 -13.36 13.68
N SER A 215 18.22 -13.28 13.52
CA SER A 215 18.86 -13.55 12.24
C SER A 215 18.65 -15.01 11.84
N GLN A 216 18.25 -15.23 10.59
CA GLN A 216 18.07 -16.55 9.96
C GLN A 216 16.89 -17.39 10.45
N LYS A 217 16.24 -17.07 11.56
CA LYS A 217 15.09 -17.83 12.10
C LYS A 217 14.22 -17.03 13.07
N ALA A 218 12.93 -17.29 13.05
CA ALA A 218 12.03 -16.91 14.14
C ALA A 218 12.29 -17.83 15.36
N LEU A 219 12.48 -17.23 16.54
CA LEU A 219 12.94 -17.97 17.72
C LEU A 219 11.79 -18.57 18.54
N VAL A 220 10.81 -17.73 18.84
CA VAL A 220 9.65 -18.07 19.67
C VAL A 220 8.42 -17.45 19.03
N THR A 221 7.36 -18.19 18.92
CA THR A 221 6.14 -17.81 18.23
C THR A 221 4.94 -17.84 19.18
N ALA A 222 3.86 -17.19 18.82
CA ALA A 222 2.60 -17.27 19.56
C ALA A 222 1.45 -16.97 18.59
N SER A 223 1.18 -17.89 17.68
CA SER A 223 0.09 -17.82 16.72
C SER A 223 -0.44 -19.23 16.43
N SER A 224 -1.45 -19.31 15.57
CA SER A 224 -2.03 -20.58 15.12
C SER A 224 -1.03 -21.46 14.35
N PHE A 225 -0.01 -20.84 13.77
CA PHE A 225 1.11 -21.51 13.12
C PHE A 225 2.44 -21.18 13.82
N LYS A 226 3.41 -22.05 13.62
CA LYS A 226 4.81 -21.86 13.98
C LYS A 226 5.70 -22.32 12.84
N VAL A 227 6.96 -21.89 12.83
CA VAL A 227 7.91 -22.40 11.84
C VAL A 227 8.25 -23.86 12.17
N GLY A 228 7.95 -24.74 11.23
CA GLY A 228 8.24 -26.17 11.31
C GLY A 228 9.59 -26.53 10.69
N ARG A 229 9.96 -25.86 9.57
CA ARG A 229 11.19 -26.18 8.84
C ARG A 229 11.73 -24.99 8.05
N TYR A 230 13.05 -24.84 8.08
CA TYR A 230 13.83 -24.02 7.16
C TYR A 230 14.64 -24.95 6.26
N ASP A 231 14.34 -25.01 4.97
CA ASP A 231 15.07 -25.83 4.00
C ASP A 231 15.82 -24.94 3.01
N ARG A 232 17.09 -24.70 3.32
CA ARG A 232 17.95 -23.86 2.46
C ARG A 232 18.27 -24.48 1.10
N THR A 233 18.26 -25.81 1.02
CA THR A 233 18.52 -26.52 -0.26
C THR A 233 17.32 -26.42 -1.18
N ALA A 234 16.12 -26.64 -0.65
CA ALA A 234 14.87 -26.49 -1.38
C ALA A 234 14.39 -25.03 -1.46
N GLN A 235 15.09 -24.09 -0.79
CA GLN A 235 14.71 -22.69 -0.70
C GLN A 235 13.26 -22.51 -0.22
N THR A 236 12.88 -23.25 0.86
CA THR A 236 11.52 -23.20 1.43
C THR A 236 11.51 -22.96 2.93
N ILE A 237 10.52 -22.20 3.38
CA ILE A 237 10.17 -22.00 4.79
C ILE A 237 8.77 -22.58 4.98
N THR A 238 8.63 -23.54 5.88
CA THR A 238 7.35 -24.22 6.11
C THR A 238 6.82 -23.90 7.50
N LEU A 239 5.62 -23.35 7.55
CA LEU A 239 4.86 -23.19 8.79
C LEU A 239 3.95 -24.41 8.96
N VAL A 240 3.78 -24.82 10.21
CA VAL A 240 2.89 -25.91 10.61
C VAL A 240 1.99 -25.45 11.76
N PRO A 241 0.78 -26.01 11.93
CA PRO A 241 -0.08 -25.70 13.07
C PRO A 241 0.67 -25.85 14.39
N ASP A 242 0.52 -24.90 15.31
CA ASP A 242 1.06 -25.06 16.65
C ASP A 242 0.08 -25.90 17.50
N PRO A 243 0.45 -27.09 17.96
CA PRO A 243 -0.42 -27.93 18.79
C PRO A 243 -0.74 -27.30 20.16
N LYS A 244 0.03 -26.28 20.58
CA LYS A 244 -0.18 -25.53 21.83
C LYS A 244 -1.09 -24.31 21.64
N TRP A 245 -1.50 -24.00 20.40
CA TRP A 245 -2.38 -22.89 20.12
C TRP A 245 -3.72 -23.03 20.86
N TRP A 246 -4.14 -21.95 21.52
CA TRP A 246 -5.33 -21.92 22.40
C TRP A 246 -6.60 -21.46 21.69
N GLY A 247 -6.48 -20.87 20.50
CA GLY A 247 -7.61 -20.45 19.67
C GLY A 247 -8.10 -21.54 18.72
N ASP A 248 -8.80 -21.13 17.68
CA ASP A 248 -9.33 -22.03 16.65
C ASP A 248 -8.19 -22.74 15.90
N LYS A 249 -8.32 -24.07 15.76
CA LYS A 249 -7.28 -24.86 15.10
C LYS A 249 -7.32 -24.68 13.60
N PRO A 250 -6.17 -24.37 12.96
CA PRO A 250 -6.08 -24.29 11.52
C PRO A 250 -6.55 -25.56 10.82
N LYS A 251 -7.07 -25.41 9.62
CA LYS A 251 -7.45 -26.53 8.76
C LYS A 251 -6.32 -27.04 7.90
N LEU A 252 -5.39 -26.15 7.52
CA LEU A 252 -4.22 -26.51 6.72
C LEU A 252 -3.20 -27.30 7.54
N ASP A 253 -2.55 -28.27 6.89
CA ASP A 253 -1.40 -28.98 7.45
C ASP A 253 -0.13 -28.13 7.43
N SER A 254 -0.02 -27.22 6.45
CA SER A 254 1.14 -26.33 6.32
C SER A 254 0.86 -25.11 5.47
N VAL A 255 1.67 -24.07 5.71
CA VAL A 255 1.85 -22.93 4.82
C VAL A 255 3.31 -22.94 4.36
N VAL A 256 3.56 -22.94 3.07
CA VAL A 256 4.90 -23.09 2.48
C VAL A 256 5.26 -21.86 1.67
N TYR A 257 6.28 -21.16 2.12
CA TYR A 257 6.91 -20.07 1.39
C TYR A 257 8.10 -20.62 0.61
N ARG A 258 8.17 -20.35 -0.68
CA ARG A 258 9.25 -20.79 -1.55
C ARG A 258 9.89 -19.59 -2.23
N VAL A 259 11.21 -19.51 -2.20
CA VAL A 259 11.94 -18.47 -2.93
C VAL A 259 11.76 -18.70 -4.43
N ILE A 260 11.12 -17.76 -5.09
CA ILE A 260 10.81 -17.76 -6.52
C ILE A 260 10.96 -16.32 -6.99
N ASP A 261 11.78 -16.10 -8.03
CA ASP A 261 11.87 -14.80 -8.68
C ASP A 261 10.47 -14.35 -9.15
N SER A 262 10.10 -13.10 -8.90
CA SER A 262 8.77 -12.58 -9.23
C SER A 262 8.40 -12.74 -10.70
N ALA A 263 9.40 -12.69 -11.62
CA ALA A 263 9.18 -12.97 -13.04
C ALA A 263 8.83 -14.45 -13.33
N ALA A 264 9.11 -15.36 -12.41
CA ALA A 264 8.83 -16.79 -12.55
C ALA A 264 7.55 -17.25 -11.83
N GLU A 265 6.90 -16.38 -11.02
CA GLU A 265 5.72 -16.76 -10.23
C GLU A 265 4.54 -17.21 -11.09
N THR A 266 4.31 -16.56 -12.23
CA THR A 266 3.24 -16.97 -13.17
C THR A 266 3.48 -18.39 -13.70
N GLU A 267 4.72 -18.76 -14.05
CA GLU A 267 5.06 -20.12 -14.48
C GLU A 267 4.91 -21.13 -13.34
N ALA A 268 5.41 -20.79 -12.14
CA ALA A 268 5.29 -21.64 -10.96
C ALA A 268 3.81 -21.91 -10.60
N TYR A 269 2.96 -20.89 -10.75
CA TYR A 269 1.52 -21.07 -10.60
C TYR A 269 0.97 -22.01 -11.68
N LEU A 270 1.22 -21.76 -12.95
CA LEU A 270 0.70 -22.59 -14.04
C LEU A 270 1.16 -24.06 -13.91
N ASN A 271 2.38 -24.28 -13.43
CA ASN A 271 2.94 -25.60 -13.14
C ASN A 271 2.44 -26.22 -11.83
N LYS A 272 1.55 -25.56 -11.08
CA LYS A 272 1.00 -26.01 -9.79
C LYS A 272 2.04 -26.12 -8.66
N GLU A 273 3.10 -25.37 -8.72
CA GLU A 273 4.13 -25.30 -7.69
C GLU A 273 3.70 -24.40 -6.53
N ILE A 274 2.91 -23.35 -6.85
CA ILE A 274 2.29 -22.42 -5.88
C ILE A 274 0.78 -22.32 -6.11
N ASP A 275 0.05 -21.83 -5.11
CA ASP A 275 -1.41 -21.79 -5.09
C ASP A 275 -1.97 -20.38 -5.30
N GLN A 276 -1.10 -19.36 -5.27
CA GLN A 276 -1.40 -17.98 -5.59
C GLN A 276 -0.26 -17.37 -6.42
N ALA A 277 -0.61 -16.52 -7.38
CA ALA A 277 0.33 -15.65 -8.08
C ALA A 277 -0.28 -14.26 -8.31
N PRO A 278 0.51 -13.17 -8.26
CA PRO A 278 0.06 -11.84 -8.66
C PRO A 278 -0.35 -11.81 -10.14
N ALA A 279 -1.40 -11.06 -10.46
CA ALA A 279 -1.93 -10.91 -11.81
C ALA A 279 -2.11 -9.42 -12.20
N LEU A 280 -1.12 -8.60 -11.83
CA LEU A 280 -1.15 -7.14 -12.07
C LEU A 280 -0.50 -6.72 -13.40
N LEU A 281 0.33 -7.57 -14.00
CA LEU A 281 0.89 -7.31 -15.32
C LEU A 281 -0.07 -7.84 -16.39
N PRO A 282 -0.36 -7.08 -17.46
CA PRO A 282 -1.31 -7.48 -18.49
C PRO A 282 -1.01 -8.83 -19.15
N GLU A 283 0.25 -9.13 -19.39
CA GLU A 283 0.71 -10.41 -19.96
C GLU A 283 0.44 -11.60 -19.03
N ASP A 284 0.71 -11.44 -17.73
CA ASP A 284 0.42 -12.47 -16.71
C ASP A 284 -1.07 -12.64 -16.52
N TYR A 285 -1.81 -11.54 -16.41
CA TYR A 285 -3.27 -11.56 -16.30
C TYR A 285 -3.92 -12.35 -17.45
N LYS A 286 -3.53 -12.07 -18.71
CA LYS A 286 -4.06 -12.75 -19.91
C LYS A 286 -3.83 -14.27 -19.88
N ARG A 287 -2.78 -14.73 -19.24
CA ARG A 287 -2.45 -16.15 -19.08
C ARG A 287 -3.19 -16.77 -17.90
N LEU A 288 -3.14 -16.11 -16.76
CA LEU A 288 -3.72 -16.60 -15.49
C LEU A 288 -5.24 -16.68 -15.53
N VAL A 289 -5.92 -15.73 -16.17
CA VAL A 289 -7.40 -15.75 -16.32
C VAL A 289 -7.91 -16.95 -17.13
N LYS A 290 -7.07 -17.55 -17.99
CA LYS A 290 -7.38 -18.71 -18.80
C LYS A 290 -6.93 -20.03 -18.16
N ALA A 291 -6.17 -19.96 -17.08
CA ALA A 291 -5.62 -21.14 -16.45
C ALA A 291 -6.72 -21.99 -15.80
N PRO A 292 -6.70 -23.32 -15.96
CA PRO A 292 -7.69 -24.19 -15.34
C PRO A 292 -7.58 -24.09 -13.80
N ASP A 293 -8.68 -24.38 -13.11
CA ASP A 293 -8.76 -24.39 -11.65
C ASP A 293 -8.29 -23.09 -10.98
N THR A 294 -8.53 -21.95 -11.65
CA THR A 294 -8.12 -20.63 -11.22
C THR A 294 -9.30 -19.71 -11.01
N ASP A 295 -9.32 -19.02 -9.88
CA ASP A 295 -10.15 -17.85 -9.62
C ASP A 295 -9.28 -16.60 -9.64
N ILE A 296 -9.73 -15.56 -10.33
CA ILE A 296 -9.09 -14.24 -10.23
C ILE A 296 -9.78 -13.46 -9.12
N ARG A 297 -9.07 -13.24 -8.03
CA ARG A 297 -9.55 -12.52 -6.85
C ARG A 297 -9.05 -11.08 -6.87
N ARG A 298 -9.97 -10.14 -6.67
CA ARG A 298 -9.70 -8.70 -6.79
C ARG A 298 -10.10 -7.99 -5.52
N GLY A 299 -9.28 -7.05 -5.11
CA GLY A 299 -9.52 -6.17 -3.96
C GLY A 299 -8.76 -4.87 -4.14
N ALA A 300 -8.90 -3.97 -3.18
CA ALA A 300 -8.19 -2.71 -3.14
C ALA A 300 -7.28 -2.69 -1.91
N ARG A 301 -5.98 -2.37 -2.11
CA ARG A 301 -4.95 -2.42 -1.06
C ARG A 301 -4.81 -1.08 -0.33
N TRP A 302 -3.92 -1.06 0.68
CA TRP A 302 -3.41 0.14 1.31
C TRP A 302 -2.42 0.94 0.46
N ASP A 303 -2.05 0.44 -0.71
CA ASP A 303 -1.11 1.10 -1.60
C ASP A 303 -1.84 2.15 -2.46
N GLU A 304 -1.21 3.30 -2.66
CA GLU A 304 -1.63 4.30 -3.64
C GLU A 304 -0.51 4.62 -4.63
N VAL A 305 -0.88 5.16 -5.77
CA VAL A 305 0.06 5.69 -6.78
C VAL A 305 -0.24 7.17 -7.00
N HIS A 306 0.80 7.99 -6.90
CA HIS A 306 0.70 9.43 -7.06
C HIS A 306 1.82 10.01 -7.93
N ILE A 307 1.66 11.27 -8.31
CA ILE A 307 2.69 12.10 -8.92
C ILE A 307 3.08 13.17 -7.92
N THR A 308 4.34 13.19 -7.49
CA THR A 308 4.88 14.25 -6.62
C THR A 308 5.41 15.42 -7.46
N LEU A 309 5.01 16.63 -7.10
CA LEU A 309 5.49 17.87 -7.67
C LEU A 309 6.45 18.56 -6.71
N ASN A 310 7.71 18.77 -7.10
CA ASN A 310 8.69 19.39 -6.20
C ASN A 310 8.51 20.93 -6.15
N GLY A 311 7.73 21.40 -5.20
CA GLY A 311 7.52 22.83 -4.94
C GLY A 311 8.74 23.55 -4.35
N GLY A 312 9.81 22.85 -4.00
CA GLY A 312 11.07 23.46 -3.52
C GLY A 312 11.96 24.01 -4.62
N ARG A 313 11.67 23.72 -5.92
CA ARG A 313 12.57 24.12 -7.00
C ARG A 313 11.85 24.59 -8.28
N GLY A 314 12.61 25.31 -9.10
CA GLY A 314 12.22 25.69 -10.45
C GLY A 314 10.88 26.42 -10.55
N PRO A 315 10.14 26.24 -11.67
CA PRO A 315 8.82 26.80 -11.87
C PRO A 315 7.76 26.30 -10.86
N LEU A 316 7.93 25.09 -10.32
CA LEU A 316 6.99 24.45 -9.38
C LEU A 316 6.98 25.12 -7.98
N LYS A 317 7.90 26.09 -7.70
CA LYS A 317 7.79 26.95 -6.52
C LYS A 317 6.50 27.77 -6.49
N ASP A 318 5.99 28.10 -7.66
CA ASP A 318 4.73 28.82 -7.82
C ASP A 318 3.56 27.84 -7.73
N VAL A 319 2.65 28.07 -6.78
CA VAL A 319 1.47 27.21 -6.57
C VAL A 319 0.55 27.21 -7.80
N GLU A 320 0.44 28.33 -8.51
CA GLU A 320 -0.36 28.44 -9.74
C GLU A 320 0.19 27.51 -10.84
N VAL A 321 1.52 27.35 -10.90
CA VAL A 321 2.14 26.39 -11.84
C VAL A 321 1.84 24.96 -11.42
N ARG A 322 1.84 24.63 -10.12
CA ARG A 322 1.48 23.30 -9.65
C ARG A 322 0.01 22.99 -9.94
N HIS A 323 -0.89 23.93 -9.68
CA HIS A 323 -2.31 23.77 -10.03
C HIS A 323 -2.52 23.67 -11.56
N ALA A 324 -1.73 24.38 -12.35
CA ALA A 324 -1.78 24.23 -13.81
C ALA A 324 -1.33 22.84 -14.26
N VAL A 325 -0.31 22.27 -13.63
CA VAL A 325 0.12 20.89 -13.89
C VAL A 325 -0.98 19.90 -13.52
N SER A 326 -1.60 20.05 -12.34
CA SER A 326 -2.73 19.21 -11.91
C SER A 326 -3.90 19.29 -12.89
N ALA A 327 -4.34 20.51 -13.24
CA ALA A 327 -5.47 20.71 -14.15
C ALA A 327 -5.20 20.22 -15.59
N ALA A 328 -3.94 20.12 -15.99
CA ALA A 328 -3.55 19.61 -17.31
C ALA A 328 -3.51 18.07 -17.39
N ILE A 329 -3.47 17.35 -16.27
CA ILE A 329 -3.36 15.90 -16.24
C ILE A 329 -4.74 15.27 -16.14
N ASN A 330 -5.13 14.49 -17.15
CA ASN A 330 -6.33 13.66 -17.13
C ASN A 330 -6.05 12.37 -16.34
N ARG A 331 -6.35 12.38 -15.04
CA ARG A 331 -6.15 11.22 -14.15
C ARG A 331 -6.93 10.00 -14.60
N ASP A 332 -8.17 10.17 -15.09
CA ASP A 332 -8.96 9.05 -15.61
C ASP A 332 -8.27 8.40 -16.81
N GLY A 333 -7.74 9.19 -17.74
CA GLY A 333 -6.99 8.66 -18.89
C GLY A 333 -5.70 7.97 -18.51
N VAL A 334 -4.98 8.48 -17.51
CA VAL A 334 -3.78 7.83 -16.94
C VAL A 334 -4.17 6.49 -16.29
N ASN A 335 -5.22 6.47 -15.48
CA ASN A 335 -5.70 5.29 -14.79
C ASN A 335 -6.21 4.22 -15.77
N GLU A 336 -6.93 4.64 -16.81
CA GLU A 336 -7.39 3.74 -17.87
C GLU A 336 -6.22 3.09 -18.62
N SER A 337 -5.14 3.84 -18.88
CA SER A 337 -3.96 3.28 -19.57
C SER A 337 -3.35 2.10 -18.83
N PHE A 338 -3.38 2.13 -17.48
CA PHE A 338 -2.92 1.01 -16.64
C PHE A 338 -3.94 -0.13 -16.59
N SER A 339 -5.23 0.19 -16.46
CA SER A 339 -6.26 -0.80 -16.09
C SER A 339 -6.96 -1.47 -17.28
N LYS A 340 -6.89 -0.89 -18.49
CA LYS A 340 -7.62 -1.35 -19.69
C LYS A 340 -7.45 -2.84 -20.02
N ASP A 341 -6.26 -3.38 -19.82
CA ASP A 341 -5.93 -4.78 -20.11
C ASP A 341 -6.15 -5.73 -18.92
N LEU A 342 -6.49 -5.19 -17.74
CA LEU A 342 -6.70 -5.97 -16.51
C LEU A 342 -8.16 -6.28 -16.22
N SER A 343 -9.09 -5.85 -17.09
CA SER A 343 -10.55 -5.94 -16.87
C SER A 343 -10.95 -5.37 -15.50
N PHE A 344 -10.46 -4.18 -15.20
CA PHE A 344 -10.56 -3.50 -13.92
C PHE A 344 -10.66 -2.00 -14.15
N GLU A 345 -11.54 -1.31 -13.45
CA GLU A 345 -11.69 0.15 -13.53
C GLU A 345 -10.99 0.79 -12.33
N LEU A 346 -10.03 1.67 -12.58
CA LEU A 346 -9.42 2.53 -11.58
C LEU A 346 -10.10 3.88 -11.56
N LYS A 347 -10.31 4.40 -10.36
CA LYS A 347 -10.84 5.75 -10.16
C LYS A 347 -9.77 6.63 -9.51
N PRO A 348 -9.76 7.93 -9.81
CA PRO A 348 -8.90 8.87 -9.11
C PRO A 348 -9.09 8.77 -7.59
N LEU A 349 -7.98 8.72 -6.87
CA LEU A 349 -7.97 8.85 -5.42
C LEU A 349 -8.07 10.35 -5.09
N ASN A 350 -9.03 10.71 -4.25
CA ASN A 350 -9.37 12.10 -3.96
C ASN A 350 -9.13 12.48 -2.51
N ASN A 351 -8.25 11.74 -1.83
CA ASN A 351 -7.86 11.96 -0.44
C ASN A 351 -6.44 11.43 -0.22
N HIS A 352 -5.61 12.17 0.54
CA HIS A 352 -4.22 11.81 0.81
C HIS A 352 -4.07 10.90 2.06
N PHE A 353 -5.12 10.72 2.87
CA PHE A 353 -5.06 9.97 4.13
C PHE A 353 -5.95 8.75 4.19
N PHE A 354 -7.02 8.73 3.39
CA PHE A 354 -8.03 7.67 3.46
C PHE A 354 -8.27 7.05 2.10
N MET A 355 -8.35 5.72 2.08
CA MET A 355 -8.71 4.99 0.88
C MET A 355 -10.22 5.04 0.62
N PRO A 356 -10.68 4.97 -0.65
CA PRO A 356 -12.11 5.08 -1.00
C PRO A 356 -13.04 4.06 -0.33
N ASN A 357 -12.51 2.92 0.08
CA ASN A 357 -13.23 1.87 0.80
C ASN A 357 -13.01 1.90 2.33
N GLN A 358 -12.33 2.93 2.84
CA GLN A 358 -12.05 3.12 4.26
C GLN A 358 -13.09 4.04 4.91
N GLU A 359 -13.42 3.77 6.18
CA GLU A 359 -14.18 4.69 7.00
C GLU A 359 -13.43 6.02 7.16
N GLY A 360 -14.14 7.13 7.02
CA GLY A 360 -13.54 8.47 7.08
C GLY A 360 -13.12 9.05 5.72
N TYR A 361 -13.17 8.28 4.64
CA TYR A 361 -12.91 8.81 3.30
C TYR A 361 -13.89 9.93 2.92
N GLN A 362 -13.34 11.01 2.41
CA GLN A 362 -14.07 12.12 1.78
C GLN A 362 -13.34 12.50 0.50
N ASP A 363 -14.08 12.90 -0.53
CA ASP A 363 -13.51 13.52 -1.71
C ASP A 363 -13.20 14.99 -1.39
N ASN A 364 -11.93 15.28 -1.16
CA ASN A 364 -11.43 16.62 -0.84
C ASN A 364 -10.70 17.28 -2.01
N SER A 365 -10.57 16.58 -3.14
CA SER A 365 -9.86 17.10 -4.35
C SER A 365 -10.54 18.33 -4.95
N SER A 366 -11.88 18.39 -4.87
CA SER A 366 -12.68 19.57 -5.21
C SER A 366 -12.38 20.10 -6.63
N GLU A 367 -12.16 21.41 -6.76
CA GLU A 367 -11.82 22.08 -8.02
C GLU A 367 -10.32 22.05 -8.36
N PHE A 368 -9.47 21.64 -7.42
CA PHE A 368 -8.00 21.71 -7.60
C PHE A 368 -7.48 20.64 -8.56
N ASP A 369 -8.18 19.53 -8.67
CA ASP A 369 -7.72 18.38 -9.42
C ASP A 369 -8.68 17.91 -10.53
N LYS A 370 -9.53 18.82 -10.99
CA LYS A 370 -10.36 18.63 -12.18
C LYS A 370 -9.53 18.82 -13.43
N TYR A 371 -9.54 17.82 -14.32
CA TYR A 371 -8.97 17.95 -15.65
C TYR A 371 -9.64 19.08 -16.42
N ASP A 372 -8.89 20.15 -16.66
CA ASP A 372 -9.29 21.34 -17.41
C ASP A 372 -8.07 22.02 -18.04
N PRO A 373 -7.66 21.61 -19.24
CA PRO A 373 -6.51 22.22 -19.93
C PRO A 373 -6.64 23.71 -20.16
N GLU A 374 -7.85 24.23 -20.32
CA GLU A 374 -8.06 25.69 -20.50
C GLU A 374 -7.87 26.46 -19.19
N LYS A 375 -8.28 25.84 -18.04
CA LYS A 375 -7.94 26.37 -16.71
C LYS A 375 -6.41 26.33 -16.51
N ALA A 376 -5.75 25.26 -16.90
CA ALA A 376 -4.28 25.14 -16.81
C ALA A 376 -3.58 26.27 -17.57
N LYS A 377 -3.99 26.55 -18.81
CA LYS A 377 -3.45 27.68 -19.61
C LYS A 377 -3.65 29.02 -18.92
N LYS A 378 -4.84 29.29 -18.38
CA LYS A 378 -5.15 30.52 -17.63
C LYS A 378 -4.29 30.68 -16.38
N LEU A 379 -4.07 29.61 -15.62
CA LEU A 379 -3.20 29.62 -14.45
C LEU A 379 -1.74 29.91 -14.82
N LEU A 380 -1.25 29.35 -15.94
CA LEU A 380 0.08 29.64 -16.46
C LEU A 380 0.20 31.10 -16.92
N ASP A 381 -0.84 31.66 -17.57
CA ASP A 381 -0.88 33.08 -17.94
C ASP A 381 -0.84 33.98 -16.70
N ALA A 382 -1.63 33.67 -15.65
CA ALA A 382 -1.64 34.38 -14.37
C ALA A 382 -0.28 34.30 -13.67
N ALA A 383 0.39 33.14 -13.73
CA ALA A 383 1.75 32.95 -13.25
C ALA A 383 2.82 33.67 -14.11
N GLY A 384 2.42 34.35 -15.21
CA GLY A 384 3.30 35.12 -16.08
C GLY A 384 4.04 34.29 -17.13
N TRP A 385 3.66 33.03 -17.36
CA TRP A 385 4.18 32.19 -18.43
C TRP A 385 3.43 32.43 -19.74
N LYS A 386 4.03 33.19 -20.65
CA LYS A 386 3.41 33.61 -21.92
C LYS A 386 3.39 32.51 -22.94
N ASP A 387 2.26 32.30 -23.57
CA ASP A 387 2.08 31.40 -24.70
C ASP A 387 2.96 31.83 -25.89
N GLN A 388 3.57 30.83 -26.53
CA GLN A 388 4.44 31.01 -27.71
C GLN A 388 3.85 30.41 -28.98
N GLY A 389 2.59 29.98 -28.93
CA GLY A 389 1.89 29.28 -30.00
C GLY A 389 2.03 27.76 -29.90
N GLU A 390 1.26 27.08 -30.76
CA GLU A 390 1.12 25.62 -30.73
C GLU A 390 2.46 24.88 -30.78
N GLY A 391 2.59 23.88 -29.93
CA GLY A 391 3.78 23.02 -29.82
C GLY A 391 5.03 23.68 -29.24
N LYS A 392 4.97 24.95 -28.83
CA LYS A 392 6.10 25.67 -28.26
C LYS A 392 5.96 25.82 -26.75
N PRO A 393 7.04 25.62 -25.99
CA PRO A 393 7.04 25.87 -24.55
C PRO A 393 6.73 27.33 -24.23
N ARG A 394 5.89 27.57 -23.22
CA ARG A 394 5.64 28.91 -22.66
C ARG A 394 6.92 29.53 -22.13
N THR A 395 7.00 30.84 -22.05
CA THR A 395 8.19 31.58 -21.61
C THR A 395 7.86 32.59 -20.53
N LYS A 396 8.80 32.78 -19.60
CA LYS A 396 8.77 33.84 -18.56
C LYS A 396 10.18 34.40 -18.40
N GLY A 397 10.36 35.71 -18.62
CA GLY A 397 11.68 36.35 -18.54
C GLY A 397 12.74 35.73 -19.47
N GLY A 398 12.34 35.33 -20.69
CA GLY A 398 13.23 34.74 -21.70
C GLY A 398 13.55 33.22 -21.44
N LYS A 399 13.07 32.64 -20.34
CA LYS A 399 13.25 31.22 -20.03
C LYS A 399 12.02 30.41 -20.45
N GLN A 400 12.24 29.25 -21.03
CA GLN A 400 11.18 28.28 -21.35
C GLN A 400 10.68 27.56 -20.08
N LEU A 401 9.38 27.28 -20.07
CA LEU A 401 8.78 26.43 -19.02
C LEU A 401 9.11 24.97 -19.31
N THR A 402 10.08 24.45 -18.58
CA THR A 402 10.60 23.10 -18.73
C THR A 402 10.60 22.40 -17.39
N LEU A 403 10.16 21.14 -17.35
CA LEU A 403 10.15 20.29 -16.18
C LEU A 403 10.82 18.93 -16.51
N ASP A 404 11.52 18.38 -15.55
CA ASP A 404 12.12 17.05 -15.63
C ASP A 404 11.23 16.03 -14.93
N TYR A 405 10.74 15.03 -15.69
CA TYR A 405 10.09 13.85 -15.13
C TYR A 405 11.15 12.77 -14.92
N THR A 406 11.50 12.50 -13.65
CA THR A 406 12.53 11.52 -13.30
C THR A 406 11.91 10.12 -13.18
N LEU A 407 12.40 9.16 -13.95
CA LEU A 407 11.93 7.77 -14.03
C LEU A 407 13.08 6.82 -13.68
N SER A 408 12.81 5.78 -12.89
CA SER A 408 13.80 4.74 -12.59
C SER A 408 14.07 3.88 -13.83
N ALA A 409 15.33 3.60 -14.11
CA ALA A 409 15.67 2.60 -15.12
C ALA A 409 15.18 1.21 -14.69
N GLY A 410 14.55 0.49 -15.60
CA GLY A 410 13.90 -0.79 -15.30
C GLY A 410 12.49 -0.65 -14.72
N SER A 411 11.92 0.55 -14.73
CA SER A 411 10.49 0.74 -14.44
C SER A 411 9.61 -0.09 -15.40
N THR A 412 8.44 -0.47 -14.91
CA THR A 412 7.46 -1.21 -15.71
C THR A 412 7.03 -0.43 -16.96
N SER A 413 6.52 -1.11 -17.97
CA SER A 413 5.95 -0.47 -19.17
C SER A 413 4.86 0.54 -18.78
N SER A 414 3.99 0.19 -17.82
CA SER A 414 2.93 1.09 -17.35
C SER A 414 3.45 2.37 -16.72
N ALA A 415 4.59 2.35 -16.01
CA ALA A 415 5.20 3.56 -15.46
C ALA A 415 5.80 4.45 -16.56
N THR A 416 6.33 3.82 -17.61
CA THR A 416 6.84 4.54 -18.80
C THR A 416 5.68 5.18 -19.58
N ASP A 417 4.62 4.41 -19.85
CA ASP A 417 3.40 4.90 -20.52
C ASP A 417 2.78 6.08 -19.75
N GLN A 418 2.72 5.98 -18.41
CA GLN A 418 2.26 7.09 -17.56
C GLN A 418 3.11 8.34 -17.74
N ALA A 419 4.44 8.22 -17.73
CA ALA A 419 5.33 9.38 -17.92
C ALA A 419 5.18 10.02 -19.30
N GLU A 420 4.99 9.22 -20.37
CA GLU A 420 4.76 9.69 -21.73
C GLU A 420 3.39 10.38 -21.88
N LEU A 421 2.33 9.84 -21.26
CA LEU A 421 1.03 10.48 -21.23
C LEU A 421 1.07 11.83 -20.51
N VAL A 422 1.74 11.90 -19.36
CA VAL A 422 1.93 13.15 -18.62
C VAL A 422 2.72 14.16 -19.45
N GLN A 423 3.79 13.73 -20.14
CA GLN A 423 4.58 14.57 -21.05
C GLN A 423 3.69 15.15 -22.16
N GLN A 424 2.86 14.32 -22.79
CA GLN A 424 1.95 14.75 -23.86
C GLN A 424 0.91 15.76 -23.35
N MET A 425 0.27 15.47 -22.20
CA MET A 425 -0.76 16.34 -21.62
C MET A 425 -0.20 17.70 -21.22
N LEU A 426 0.96 17.73 -20.58
CA LEU A 426 1.64 18.97 -20.19
C LEU A 426 2.14 19.74 -21.42
N GLY A 427 2.60 19.04 -22.46
CA GLY A 427 2.96 19.65 -23.75
C GLY A 427 1.81 20.40 -24.41
N ALA A 428 0.59 19.89 -24.31
CA ALA A 428 -0.62 20.51 -24.86
C ALA A 428 -0.98 21.88 -24.24
N VAL A 429 -0.48 22.14 -23.01
CA VAL A 429 -0.66 23.44 -22.32
C VAL A 429 0.61 24.31 -22.36
N GLY A 430 1.65 23.88 -23.11
CA GLY A 430 2.88 24.65 -23.29
C GLY A 430 3.94 24.40 -22.18
N ILE A 431 3.88 23.30 -21.46
CA ILE A 431 4.92 22.87 -20.53
C ILE A 431 5.77 21.79 -21.21
N LYS A 432 7.05 22.06 -21.43
CA LYS A 432 7.98 21.05 -21.98
C LYS A 432 8.41 20.10 -20.88
N VAL A 433 8.12 18.82 -21.02
CA VAL A 433 8.59 17.80 -20.10
C VAL A 433 9.71 16.97 -20.73
N SER A 434 10.78 16.73 -19.97
CA SER A 434 11.88 15.85 -20.36
C SER A 434 11.87 14.62 -19.45
N ILE A 435 11.61 13.44 -19.99
CA ILE A 435 11.68 12.17 -19.23
C ILE A 435 13.16 11.82 -19.08
N LYS A 436 13.63 11.76 -17.83
CA LYS A 436 14.99 11.41 -17.45
C LYS A 436 15.02 10.06 -16.76
N GLN A 437 15.54 9.06 -17.43
CA GLN A 437 15.82 7.76 -16.82
C GLN A 437 17.10 7.82 -16.00
N VAL A 438 17.03 7.35 -14.75
CA VAL A 438 18.16 7.29 -13.82
C VAL A 438 18.35 5.85 -13.32
N PRO A 439 19.59 5.45 -12.93
CA PRO A 439 19.82 4.10 -12.41
C PRO A 439 18.88 3.78 -11.23
N ALA A 440 18.33 2.57 -11.20
CA ALA A 440 17.34 2.16 -10.20
C ALA A 440 17.84 2.37 -8.76
N ASN A 441 19.10 2.00 -8.47
CA ASN A 441 19.72 2.17 -7.15
C ASN A 441 19.93 3.66 -6.75
N ASP A 442 19.91 4.57 -7.72
CA ASP A 442 20.11 6.00 -7.50
C ASP A 442 18.78 6.75 -7.37
N TYR A 443 17.68 6.17 -7.86
CA TYR A 443 16.38 6.84 -7.97
C TYR A 443 15.94 7.49 -6.64
N PHE A 444 15.84 6.71 -5.58
CA PHE A 444 15.53 7.27 -4.26
C PHE A 444 16.73 7.99 -3.64
N ASN A 445 17.90 7.36 -3.63
CA ASN A 445 19.05 7.85 -2.85
C ASN A 445 19.63 9.17 -3.36
N LYS A 446 19.65 9.40 -4.68
CA LYS A 446 20.27 10.59 -5.29
C LYS A 446 19.29 11.58 -5.91
N PHE A 447 18.03 11.16 -6.13
CA PHE A 447 17.04 12.01 -6.77
C PHE A 447 15.88 12.33 -5.84
N VAL A 448 15.09 11.35 -5.42
CA VAL A 448 13.87 11.58 -4.62
C VAL A 448 14.23 12.15 -3.24
N ASN A 449 15.03 11.44 -2.45
CA ASN A 449 15.40 11.82 -1.07
C ASN A 449 16.19 13.15 -0.99
N THR A 450 16.81 13.55 -2.09
CA THR A 450 17.60 14.81 -2.16
C THR A 450 16.84 15.95 -2.83
N GLY A 451 15.62 15.72 -3.30
CA GLY A 451 14.82 16.71 -4.05
C GLY A 451 15.41 17.07 -5.40
N ASN A 452 16.23 16.21 -6.01
CA ASN A 452 16.84 16.47 -7.32
C ASN A 452 15.94 16.01 -8.48
N PHE A 453 14.71 16.47 -8.50
CA PHE A 453 13.69 16.20 -9.52
C PHE A 453 12.71 17.37 -9.59
N ASP A 454 11.94 17.48 -10.67
CA ASP A 454 10.76 18.35 -10.75
C ASP A 454 9.48 17.53 -10.56
N ILE A 455 9.36 16.41 -11.29
CA ILE A 455 8.24 15.46 -11.23
C ILE A 455 8.78 14.05 -11.02
N VAL A 456 8.20 13.32 -10.10
CA VAL A 456 8.39 11.86 -9.91
C VAL A 456 7.04 11.20 -9.68
N SER A 457 6.96 9.91 -9.94
CA SER A 457 5.82 9.08 -9.56
C SER A 457 6.31 7.78 -8.96
N PHE A 458 5.72 7.39 -7.85
CA PHE A 458 5.98 6.13 -7.19
C PHE A 458 4.76 5.71 -6.38
N ARG A 459 4.88 4.62 -5.71
CA ARG A 459 3.85 4.04 -4.85
C ARG A 459 4.21 4.33 -3.40
N ASN A 460 3.26 4.86 -2.62
CA ASN A 460 3.31 4.72 -1.17
C ASN A 460 2.59 3.43 -0.76
N VAL A 461 3.11 2.80 0.27
CA VAL A 461 2.42 1.75 0.99
C VAL A 461 1.84 2.41 2.24
N ASP A 462 0.57 2.74 2.16
CA ASP A 462 -0.12 3.35 3.26
C ASP A 462 -0.49 2.31 4.32
N ALA A 463 -0.78 2.77 5.49
CA ALA A 463 -1.22 1.94 6.58
C ALA A 463 -2.61 2.38 7.04
N VAL A 464 -3.22 1.50 7.80
CA VAL A 464 -4.47 1.79 8.50
C VAL A 464 -4.36 3.01 9.43
N TYR A 465 -3.14 3.40 9.78
CA TYR A 465 -2.82 4.44 10.77
C TYR A 465 -2.32 5.72 10.12
N GLN A 466 -3.13 6.77 10.15
CA GLN A 466 -2.86 8.04 9.46
C GLN A 466 -1.65 8.80 10.02
N THR A 467 -1.23 8.55 11.27
CA THR A 467 -0.01 9.17 11.81
C THR A 467 1.24 8.82 10.99
N MET A 468 1.25 7.67 10.31
CA MET A 468 2.36 7.26 9.44
C MET A 468 2.51 8.17 8.20
N LEU A 469 1.45 8.83 7.78
CA LEU A 469 1.45 9.77 6.64
C LEU A 469 1.79 11.20 7.06
N THR A 470 1.79 11.51 8.36
CA THR A 470 2.15 12.85 8.86
C THR A 470 3.50 13.36 8.33
N PRO A 471 4.58 12.56 8.30
CA PRO A 471 5.87 13.00 7.76
C PRO A 471 5.84 13.36 6.26
N VAL A 472 4.89 12.83 5.50
CA VAL A 472 4.76 13.10 4.07
C VAL A 472 4.30 14.52 3.79
N PHE A 473 3.50 15.12 4.71
CA PHE A 473 2.82 16.39 4.47
C PHE A 473 3.23 17.50 5.44
N ILE A 474 3.90 17.18 6.56
CA ILE A 474 4.40 18.20 7.49
C ILE A 474 5.52 19.01 6.82
N SER A 475 5.59 20.32 7.12
CA SER A 475 6.56 21.22 6.50
C SER A 475 7.99 20.72 6.67
N PRO A 476 8.83 20.73 5.59
CA PRO A 476 10.23 20.31 5.69
C PRO A 476 11.02 21.19 6.64
N LYS A 477 11.86 20.58 7.47
CA LYS A 477 12.77 21.28 8.39
C LYS A 477 14.19 21.35 7.80
N GLY A 478 14.59 22.54 7.38
CA GLY A 478 15.93 22.77 6.81
C GLY A 478 16.09 22.08 5.45
N LYS A 479 17.14 21.25 5.31
CA LYS A 479 17.42 20.48 4.09
C LYS A 479 16.89 19.05 4.16
N ASN A 480 16.31 18.65 5.26
CA ASN A 480 15.74 17.33 5.41
C ASN A 480 14.35 17.32 4.77
N LEU A 481 14.22 16.58 3.68
CA LEU A 481 12.96 16.37 2.94
C LEU A 481 12.30 15.03 3.33
N PHE A 482 12.76 14.38 4.40
CA PHE A 482 12.30 13.04 4.74
C PHE A 482 10.78 12.94 4.69
N GLN A 483 10.33 12.10 3.78
CA GLN A 483 8.96 11.82 3.34
C GLN A 483 8.26 12.99 2.62
N ASN A 484 8.44 14.27 2.99
CA ASN A 484 7.84 15.38 2.24
C ASN A 484 8.67 15.72 0.99
N PHE A 485 8.65 14.83 0.02
CA PHE A 485 9.38 14.98 -1.24
C PHE A 485 8.82 16.10 -2.13
N GLY A 486 7.56 16.47 -1.95
CA GLY A 486 6.95 17.63 -2.58
C GLY A 486 7.54 18.96 -2.12
N SER A 487 8.24 18.98 -1.00
CA SER A 487 8.89 20.17 -0.42
C SER A 487 7.96 21.37 -0.23
N VAL A 488 6.68 21.12 0.03
CA VAL A 488 5.68 22.14 0.34
C VAL A 488 4.99 21.83 1.66
N GLY A 489 4.56 22.85 2.35
CA GLY A 489 3.85 22.75 3.61
C GLY A 489 3.35 24.10 4.06
N SER A 490 2.58 24.15 5.13
CA SER A 490 2.10 25.40 5.74
C SER A 490 1.94 25.21 7.25
N PRO A 491 2.04 26.31 8.03
CA PRO A 491 1.77 26.26 9.48
C PRO A 491 0.39 25.68 9.81
N LYS A 492 -0.59 25.88 8.92
CA LYS A 492 -1.95 25.35 9.12
C LYS A 492 -2.00 23.83 8.98
N ILE A 493 -1.31 23.27 7.98
CA ILE A 493 -1.18 21.82 7.82
C ILE A 493 -0.44 21.23 9.02
N ASP A 494 0.69 21.83 9.42
CA ASP A 494 1.48 21.37 10.56
C ASP A 494 0.67 21.34 11.86
N GLU A 495 -0.16 22.39 12.10
CA GLU A 495 -1.07 22.45 13.25
C GLU A 495 -2.11 21.32 13.21
N LEU A 496 -2.79 21.16 12.07
CA LEU A 496 -3.84 20.15 11.90
C LEU A 496 -3.31 18.74 12.07
N LEU A 497 -2.18 18.42 11.41
CA LEU A 497 -1.54 17.09 11.48
C LEU A 497 -1.03 16.78 12.90
N THR A 498 -0.40 17.78 13.57
CA THR A 498 0.06 17.62 14.95
C THR A 498 -1.11 17.37 15.89
N LYS A 499 -2.21 18.11 15.72
CA LYS A 499 -3.41 17.94 16.53
C LYS A 499 -4.07 16.59 16.26
N ALA A 500 -4.20 16.20 14.99
CA ALA A 500 -4.76 14.90 14.60
C ALA A 500 -3.97 13.74 15.22
N ALA A 501 -2.64 13.76 15.10
CA ALA A 501 -1.76 12.73 15.65
C ALA A 501 -1.80 12.63 17.18
N GLY A 502 -2.20 13.69 17.86
CA GLY A 502 -2.38 13.72 19.33
C GLY A 502 -3.82 13.48 19.79
N THR A 503 -4.79 13.28 18.89
CA THR A 503 -6.21 13.16 19.23
C THR A 503 -6.61 11.69 19.31
N THR A 504 -6.99 11.23 20.50
CA THR A 504 -7.40 9.82 20.74
C THR A 504 -8.88 9.54 20.43
N ASP A 505 -9.68 10.56 20.18
CA ASP A 505 -11.03 10.43 19.63
C ASP A 505 -10.94 10.23 18.11
N HIS A 506 -11.31 9.05 17.66
CA HIS A 506 -11.19 8.66 16.25
C HIS A 506 -11.97 9.58 15.30
N ALA A 507 -13.20 9.95 15.67
CA ALA A 507 -14.03 10.80 14.80
C ALA A 507 -13.45 12.22 14.67
N GLU A 508 -12.91 12.79 15.74
CA GLU A 508 -12.23 14.09 15.70
C GLU A 508 -10.89 14.00 14.96
N ALA A 509 -10.13 12.90 15.10
CA ALA A 509 -8.90 12.68 14.33
C ALA A 509 -9.18 12.59 12.83
N VAL A 510 -10.18 11.81 12.40
CA VAL A 510 -10.64 11.71 11.00
C VAL A 510 -11.01 13.07 10.44
N LYS A 511 -11.75 13.88 11.19
CA LYS A 511 -12.13 15.24 10.79
C LYS A 511 -10.89 16.13 10.58
N LEU A 512 -9.94 16.11 11.52
CA LEU A 512 -8.71 16.91 11.43
C LEU A 512 -7.83 16.49 10.24
N TYR A 513 -7.70 15.19 9.96
CA TYR A 513 -7.00 14.71 8.77
C TYR A 513 -7.68 15.16 7.48
N ASN A 514 -9.02 15.13 7.39
CA ASN A 514 -9.74 15.64 6.23
C ASN A 514 -9.60 17.17 6.07
N GLU A 515 -9.58 17.93 7.18
CA GLU A 515 -9.28 19.36 7.13
C GLU A 515 -7.85 19.63 6.63
N ALA A 516 -6.87 18.84 7.08
CA ALA A 516 -5.48 18.92 6.58
C ALA A 516 -5.40 18.56 5.09
N ASP A 517 -6.13 17.54 4.66
CA ASP A 517 -6.19 17.09 3.27
C ASP A 517 -6.67 18.21 2.32
N VAL A 518 -7.73 18.94 2.69
CA VAL A 518 -8.19 20.12 1.94
C VAL A 518 -7.07 21.17 1.79
N GLU A 519 -6.29 21.42 2.83
CA GLU A 519 -5.18 22.38 2.77
C GLU A 519 -4.01 21.84 1.91
N ILE A 520 -3.78 20.54 1.88
CA ILE A 520 -2.78 19.88 1.04
C ILE A 520 -3.16 20.03 -0.45
N TRP A 521 -4.42 19.79 -0.79
CA TRP A 521 -4.93 20.04 -2.15
C TRP A 521 -4.74 21.50 -2.58
N LYS A 522 -5.01 22.46 -1.70
CA LYS A 522 -4.77 23.89 -1.95
C LYS A 522 -3.30 24.23 -2.22
N LEU A 523 -2.37 23.47 -1.68
CA LEU A 523 -0.94 23.66 -1.95
C LEU A 523 -0.47 22.99 -3.24
N GLY A 524 -1.24 22.06 -3.82
CA GLY A 524 -0.83 21.28 -4.98
C GLY A 524 0.44 20.46 -4.67
N HIS A 525 0.44 19.72 -3.57
CA HIS A 525 1.58 18.91 -3.12
C HIS A 525 1.84 17.73 -4.05
N SER A 526 0.81 16.96 -4.33
CA SER A 526 0.84 15.76 -5.16
C SER A 526 -0.45 15.63 -5.96
N ILE A 527 -0.46 14.74 -6.93
CA ILE A 527 -1.62 14.38 -7.75
C ILE A 527 -1.87 12.90 -7.50
N GLU A 528 -2.91 12.63 -6.72
CA GLU A 528 -3.29 11.28 -6.34
C GLU A 528 -3.95 10.57 -7.53
N LEU A 529 -3.34 9.52 -8.04
CA LEU A 529 -3.83 8.81 -9.22
C LEU A 529 -4.88 7.78 -8.87
N TYR A 530 -4.51 6.76 -8.10
CA TYR A 530 -5.44 5.68 -7.76
C TYR A 530 -4.99 4.86 -6.55
N GLN A 531 -5.96 4.29 -5.83
CA GLN A 531 -5.71 3.19 -4.91
C GLN A 531 -5.34 1.94 -5.72
N ARG A 532 -4.22 1.31 -5.37
CA ARG A 532 -3.71 0.18 -6.12
C ARG A 532 -4.59 -1.06 -5.94
N PRO A 533 -4.94 -1.76 -7.02
CA PRO A 533 -5.69 -3.00 -6.92
C PRO A 533 -4.79 -4.14 -6.42
N GLN A 534 -5.38 -5.07 -5.70
CA GLN A 534 -4.85 -6.40 -5.47
C GLN A 534 -5.54 -7.37 -6.43
N ILE A 535 -4.81 -7.92 -7.38
CA ILE A 535 -5.34 -8.91 -8.34
C ILE A 535 -4.46 -10.15 -8.24
N ASN A 536 -5.05 -11.24 -7.77
CA ASN A 536 -4.37 -12.51 -7.56
C ASN A 536 -5.10 -13.64 -8.29
N ALA A 537 -4.33 -14.46 -8.99
CA ALA A 537 -4.78 -15.78 -9.41
C ALA A 537 -4.64 -16.74 -8.23
N VAL A 538 -5.73 -17.40 -7.85
CA VAL A 538 -5.79 -18.30 -6.68
C VAL A 538 -6.43 -19.61 -7.10
N ARG A 539 -5.96 -20.75 -6.58
CA ARG A 539 -6.56 -22.05 -6.87
C ARG A 539 -8.02 -22.10 -6.44
N LYS A 540 -8.88 -22.63 -7.30
CA LYS A 540 -10.28 -22.90 -6.96
C LYS A 540 -10.38 -23.80 -5.74
N GLY A 541 -11.38 -23.54 -4.92
CA GLY A 541 -11.59 -24.29 -3.69
C GLY A 541 -10.74 -23.85 -2.50
N LEU A 542 -9.77 -22.95 -2.69
CA LEU A 542 -9.13 -22.27 -1.55
C LEU A 542 -10.09 -21.19 -1.02
N ALA A 543 -10.42 -21.25 0.25
CA ALA A 543 -11.37 -20.35 0.92
C ALA A 543 -10.68 -19.48 1.96
N ASN A 544 -11.24 -18.30 2.21
CA ASN A 544 -10.82 -17.30 3.18
C ASN A 544 -9.39 -16.75 2.90
N PHE A 545 -8.99 -16.72 1.63
CA PHE A 545 -7.67 -16.28 1.19
C PHE A 545 -7.74 -15.61 -0.18
N GLY A 546 -6.82 -14.68 -0.50
CA GLY A 546 -6.73 -14.09 -1.84
C GLY A 546 -6.54 -12.59 -1.81
N ALA A 547 -7.51 -11.80 -2.27
CA ALA A 547 -7.48 -10.35 -2.20
C ALA A 547 -8.21 -9.88 -0.93
N SER A 548 -7.46 -9.60 0.14
CA SER A 548 -8.01 -9.25 1.45
C SER A 548 -8.56 -7.82 1.53
N GLY A 549 -8.27 -6.98 0.53
CA GLY A 549 -8.64 -5.58 0.58
C GLY A 549 -7.81 -4.84 1.63
N LEU A 550 -8.47 -4.08 2.51
CA LEU A 550 -7.85 -3.41 3.65
C LEU A 550 -7.73 -4.32 4.89
N GLY A 551 -8.21 -5.56 4.81
CA GLY A 551 -8.24 -6.49 5.93
C GLY A 551 -7.03 -7.40 5.99
N ASP A 552 -6.78 -7.94 7.18
CA ASP A 552 -5.74 -8.90 7.44
C ASP A 552 -6.16 -10.33 7.07
N THR A 553 -5.20 -11.19 6.82
CA THR A 553 -5.45 -12.61 6.57
C THR A 553 -5.37 -13.41 7.86
N ASP A 554 -6.50 -13.95 8.32
CA ASP A 554 -6.52 -14.90 9.45
C ASP A 554 -6.20 -16.32 8.97
N TYR A 555 -4.95 -16.73 9.08
CA TYR A 555 -4.47 -18.05 8.66
C TYR A 555 -5.16 -19.22 9.37
N ALA A 556 -5.73 -19.01 10.57
CA ALA A 556 -6.48 -20.06 11.27
C ALA A 556 -7.79 -20.43 10.55
N LYS A 557 -8.31 -19.49 9.73
CA LYS A 557 -9.56 -19.66 8.98
C LYS A 557 -9.34 -20.01 7.51
N VAL A 558 -8.10 -20.00 7.02
CA VAL A 558 -7.79 -20.38 5.63
C VAL A 558 -7.84 -21.89 5.46
N GLY A 559 -8.35 -22.35 4.32
CA GLY A 559 -8.36 -23.78 4.01
C GLY A 559 -9.01 -24.12 2.67
N TRP A 560 -8.99 -25.39 2.36
CA TRP A 560 -9.57 -25.94 1.14
C TRP A 560 -11.02 -26.39 1.38
N LEU A 561 -11.93 -26.12 0.46
CA LEU A 561 -13.31 -26.60 0.51
C LEU A 561 -13.36 -28.14 0.44
N LYS A 562 -14.40 -28.73 1.05
CA LYS A 562 -14.67 -30.18 1.03
C LYS A 562 -15.00 -30.68 -0.36
#